data_4df6f8ac65fd6c73e7a7a5d29a61ad45
#
_entry.id   4df6f8ac65fd6c73e7a7a5d29a61ad45
#
_cell.length_a   1.000
_cell.length_b   1.000
_cell.length_c   1.000
_cell.angle_alpha   90.00
_cell.angle_beta   90.00
_cell.angle_gamma   90.00
#
_symmetry.space_group_name_H-M   'P 1'
#
loop_
_entity.id
_entity.type
_entity.pdbx_description
1 polymer ?
#
loop_
_entity_poly.entity_id
_entity_poly.type
_entity_poly.pdbx_seq_one_letter_code
_entity_poly.pdbx_strand_id
1 'polypeptide(L)'
;MRLIVMGSQAFGKAALEKILEAGTDEVVAVYVAPDKEGRPLDPLKEAALAAGIPVYQPAEFKSPEVVAELASHEADLMVMAYVIIFVPEAARDTPKMGSICFHPSLLPLHRGPSSINWPIIWGS
;
A
#
# COMPACT_ATOMS: atom_id res chain seq x y z
N MET A 1 -6.69 -11.27 -8.84
CA MET A 1 -7.57 -10.18 -8.39
C MET A 1 -6.90 -8.85 -8.63
N ARG A 2 -7.67 -7.81 -8.61
CA ARG A 2 -7.13 -6.46 -8.82
C ARG A 2 -6.74 -5.87 -7.48
N LEU A 3 -5.49 -5.43 -7.36
CA LEU A 3 -4.97 -4.93 -6.10
C LEU A 3 -4.52 -3.47 -6.20
N ILE A 4 -4.73 -2.74 -5.11
CA ILE A 4 -4.06 -1.47 -4.89
C ILE A 4 -2.99 -1.73 -3.85
N VAL A 5 -1.78 -1.25 -4.07
CA VAL A 5 -0.72 -1.34 -3.07
C VAL A 5 -0.46 0.07 -2.53
N MET A 6 -0.58 0.22 -1.24
CA MET A 6 -0.33 1.49 -0.56
C MET A 6 0.74 1.26 0.47
N GLY A 7 1.77 2.10 0.49
CA GLY A 7 2.83 1.90 1.45
C GLY A 7 3.97 2.86 1.25
N SER A 8 5.12 2.48 1.78
CA SER A 8 6.31 3.31 1.65
C SER A 8 7.57 2.51 1.92
N GLN A 9 8.68 3.07 1.45
CA GLN A 9 10.03 2.62 1.72
C GLN A 9 10.31 1.20 1.27
N ALA A 10 11.34 0.61 1.85
CA ALA A 10 11.78 -0.72 1.42
C ALA A 10 10.73 -1.79 1.70
N PHE A 11 9.97 -1.62 2.77
CA PHE A 11 8.92 -2.59 3.11
C PHE A 11 7.82 -2.59 2.07
N GLY A 12 7.39 -1.40 1.65
CA GLY A 12 6.39 -1.29 0.59
C GLY A 12 6.90 -1.85 -0.73
N LYS A 13 8.15 -1.55 -1.05
CA LYS A 13 8.78 -2.09 -2.25
C LYS A 13 8.81 -3.60 -2.22
N ALA A 14 9.20 -4.18 -1.09
CA ALA A 14 9.28 -5.63 -0.97
C ALA A 14 7.90 -6.27 -1.15
N ALA A 15 6.86 -5.65 -0.60
CA ALA A 15 5.50 -6.17 -0.75
C ALA A 15 5.08 -6.15 -2.21
N LEU A 16 5.34 -5.05 -2.91
CA LEU A 16 5.00 -4.96 -4.32
C LEU A 16 5.75 -6.01 -5.14
N GLU A 17 7.04 -6.14 -4.90
CA GLU A 17 7.84 -7.10 -5.64
C GLU A 17 7.37 -8.53 -5.43
N LYS A 18 6.97 -8.87 -4.22
CA LYS A 18 6.43 -10.20 -3.94
C LYS A 18 5.16 -10.46 -4.72
N ILE A 19 4.28 -9.48 -4.78
CA ILE A 19 3.03 -9.62 -5.51
C ILE A 19 3.30 -9.79 -7.00
N LEU A 20 4.20 -8.99 -7.55
CA LEU A 20 4.51 -9.06 -8.97
C LEU A 20 5.20 -10.38 -9.32
N GLU A 21 6.07 -10.84 -8.42
CA GLU A 21 6.78 -12.10 -8.63
C GLU A 21 5.84 -13.29 -8.65
N ALA A 22 4.81 -13.26 -7.81
CA ALA A 22 3.82 -14.33 -7.78
C ALA A 22 3.01 -14.41 -9.07
N GLY A 23 2.76 -13.27 -9.69
CA GLY A 23 2.11 -13.24 -11.00
C GLY A 23 0.66 -13.65 -11.04
N THR A 24 0.01 -13.78 -9.88
CA THR A 24 -1.38 -14.24 -9.83
C THR A 24 -2.37 -13.10 -9.74
N ASP A 25 -1.90 -11.90 -9.41
CA ASP A 25 -2.78 -10.75 -9.20
C ASP A 25 -2.28 -9.56 -10.00
N GLU A 26 -3.19 -8.66 -10.32
CA GLU A 26 -2.86 -7.46 -11.06
C GLU A 26 -2.82 -6.27 -10.11
N VAL A 27 -1.70 -5.55 -10.06
CA VAL A 27 -1.60 -4.31 -9.29
C VAL A 27 -2.03 -3.18 -10.20
N VAL A 28 -3.16 -2.58 -9.91
CA VAL A 28 -3.73 -1.55 -10.78
C VAL A 28 -3.30 -0.14 -10.40
N ALA A 29 -2.84 0.06 -9.18
CA ALA A 29 -2.39 1.36 -8.71
C ALA A 29 -1.50 1.20 -7.49
N VAL A 30 -0.58 2.16 -7.32
CA VAL A 30 0.29 2.23 -6.15
C VAL A 30 0.13 3.61 -5.53
N TYR A 31 -0.06 3.65 -4.22
CA TYR A 31 -0.20 4.89 -3.48
C TYR A 31 0.97 5.04 -2.51
N VAL A 32 1.68 6.16 -2.62
CA VAL A 32 2.78 6.49 -1.73
C VAL A 32 2.59 7.91 -1.21
N ALA A 33 3.30 8.25 -0.15
CA ALA A 33 3.28 9.62 0.37
C ALA A 33 3.91 10.56 -0.65
N PRO A 34 3.54 11.85 -0.61
CA PRO A 34 4.15 12.83 -1.53
C PRO A 34 5.67 12.86 -1.38
N ASP A 35 6.34 13.14 -2.48
CA ASP A 35 7.79 13.28 -2.48
C ASP A 35 8.19 14.43 -1.57
N LYS A 36 9.35 14.29 -0.94
CA LYS A 36 9.90 15.34 -0.10
C LYS A 36 11.10 15.94 -0.78
N GLU A 37 11.13 17.26 -0.77
CA GLU A 37 12.23 18.00 -1.36
C GLU A 37 13.54 17.60 -0.69
N GLY A 38 14.56 17.42 -1.49
CA GLY A 38 15.88 17.07 -1.00
C GLY A 38 16.04 15.62 -0.59
N ARG A 39 15.04 14.80 -0.86
CA ARG A 39 15.11 13.37 -0.52
C ARG A 39 14.98 12.52 -1.75
N PRO A 40 15.58 11.32 -1.75
CA PRO A 40 15.40 10.41 -2.87
C PRO A 40 13.95 9.94 -2.94
N LEU A 41 13.57 9.44 -4.10
CA LEU A 41 12.23 8.90 -4.28
C LEU A 41 12.03 7.70 -3.37
N ASP A 42 10.77 7.51 -2.95
CA ASP A 42 10.44 6.35 -2.16
C ASP A 42 10.71 5.08 -2.97
N PRO A 43 11.36 4.07 -2.37
CA PRO A 43 11.64 2.83 -3.10
C PRO A 43 10.40 2.17 -3.69
N LEU A 44 9.26 2.26 -3.01
CA LEU A 44 8.02 1.71 -3.56
C LEU A 44 7.62 2.46 -4.82
N LYS A 45 7.75 3.79 -4.82
CA LYS A 45 7.44 4.57 -6.01
C LYS A 45 8.34 4.16 -7.17
N GLU A 46 9.64 4.04 -6.92
CA GLU A 46 10.57 3.65 -7.97
C GLU A 46 10.23 2.27 -8.54
N ALA A 47 9.89 1.32 -7.68
CA ALA A 47 9.55 -0.01 -8.13
C ALA A 47 8.27 0.00 -8.99
N ALA A 48 7.29 0.79 -8.59
CA ALA A 48 6.05 0.89 -9.34
C ALA A 48 6.28 1.51 -10.72
N LEU A 49 7.07 2.57 -10.78
CA LEU A 49 7.38 3.21 -12.05
C LEU A 49 8.11 2.26 -12.98
N ALA A 50 9.05 1.49 -12.44
CA ALA A 50 9.79 0.53 -13.24
C ALA A 50 8.89 -0.57 -13.78
N ALA A 51 7.82 -0.89 -13.05
CA ALA A 51 6.87 -1.91 -13.48
C ALA A 51 5.75 -1.35 -14.37
N GLY A 52 5.75 -0.04 -14.61
CA GLY A 52 4.71 0.57 -15.42
C GLY A 52 3.38 0.73 -14.74
N ILE A 53 3.37 0.74 -13.41
CA ILE A 53 2.13 0.85 -12.63
C ILE A 53 1.88 2.31 -12.29
N PRO A 54 0.63 2.80 -12.45
CA PRO A 54 0.31 4.18 -12.07
C PRO A 54 0.58 4.44 -10.59
N VAL A 55 1.20 5.59 -10.30
CA VAL A 55 1.54 5.99 -8.94
C VAL A 55 0.75 7.22 -8.58
N TYR A 56 0.16 7.22 -7.39
CA TYR A 56 -0.64 8.33 -6.89
C TYR A 56 -0.06 8.77 -5.54
N GLN A 57 -0.01 10.07 -5.34
CA GLN A 57 0.64 10.63 -4.14
C GLN A 57 -0.22 11.72 -3.49
N PRO A 58 -1.43 11.38 -3.07
CA PRO A 58 -2.26 12.37 -2.40
C PRO A 58 -1.66 12.75 -1.04
N ALA A 59 -1.84 14.01 -0.67
CA ALA A 59 -1.31 14.48 0.61
C ALA A 59 -2.11 13.92 1.78
N GLU A 60 -3.35 13.54 1.55
CA GLU A 60 -4.19 12.97 2.58
C GLU A 60 -5.26 12.08 1.94
N PHE A 61 -5.96 11.31 2.76
CA PHE A 61 -6.97 10.38 2.26
C PHE A 61 -8.38 10.69 2.77
N LYS A 62 -8.58 11.90 3.25
CA LYS A 62 -9.88 12.29 3.81
C LYS A 62 -10.82 12.90 2.78
N SER A 63 -10.28 13.45 1.72
CA SER A 63 -11.12 14.17 0.76
C SER A 63 -11.98 13.21 -0.07
N PRO A 64 -13.19 13.62 -0.42
CA PRO A 64 -14.04 12.80 -1.28
C PRO A 64 -13.40 12.50 -2.63
N GLU A 65 -12.59 13.42 -3.15
CA GLU A 65 -11.91 13.19 -4.43
C GLU A 65 -10.94 12.04 -4.37
N VAL A 66 -10.19 11.93 -3.28
CA VAL A 66 -9.22 10.83 -3.14
C VAL A 66 -9.95 9.51 -2.94
N VAL A 67 -11.02 9.52 -2.15
CA VAL A 67 -11.81 8.32 -1.94
C VAL A 67 -12.44 7.86 -3.27
N ALA A 68 -12.95 8.81 -4.05
CA ALA A 68 -13.52 8.48 -5.36
C ALA A 68 -12.46 7.93 -6.30
N GLU A 69 -11.25 8.47 -6.26
CA GLU A 69 -10.15 7.97 -7.06
C GLU A 69 -9.82 6.52 -6.69
N LEU A 70 -9.74 6.23 -5.39
CA LEU A 70 -9.50 4.87 -4.94
C LEU A 70 -10.59 3.93 -5.45
N ALA A 71 -11.84 4.35 -5.35
CA ALA A 71 -12.95 3.53 -5.80
C ALA A 71 -12.94 3.32 -7.32
N SER A 72 -12.43 4.29 -8.06
CA SER A 72 -12.43 4.22 -9.51
C SER A 72 -11.56 3.10 -10.08
N HIS A 73 -10.63 2.60 -9.30
CA HIS A 73 -9.77 1.50 -9.74
C HIS A 73 -10.49 0.16 -9.72
N GLU A 74 -11.63 0.10 -9.05
CA GLU A 74 -12.41 -1.14 -8.95
C GLU A 74 -11.57 -2.30 -8.45
N ALA A 75 -10.78 -2.04 -7.43
CA ALA A 75 -9.90 -3.05 -6.87
C ALA A 75 -10.68 -4.04 -6.02
N ASP A 76 -10.16 -5.24 -5.93
CA ASP A 76 -10.74 -6.26 -5.06
C ASP A 76 -10.22 -6.11 -3.64
N LEU A 77 -8.95 -5.70 -3.50
CA LEU A 77 -8.31 -5.63 -2.19
C LEU A 77 -7.24 -4.56 -2.22
N MET A 78 -7.03 -3.89 -1.10
CA MET A 78 -5.92 -2.98 -0.96
C MET A 78 -4.93 -3.55 0.04
N VAL A 79 -3.66 -3.60 -0.34
CA VAL A 79 -2.58 -4.07 0.51
C VAL A 79 -1.83 -2.85 1.02
N MET A 80 -1.88 -2.64 2.33
CA MET A 80 -1.24 -1.50 2.97
C MET A 80 0.03 -1.97 3.67
N ALA A 81 1.18 -1.56 3.13
CA ALA A 81 2.48 -2.02 3.61
C ALA A 81 3.29 -0.85 4.15
N TYR A 82 3.30 -0.70 5.45
CA TYR A 82 3.99 0.39 6.15
C TYR A 82 3.49 1.75 5.69
N VAL A 83 2.23 2.01 5.99
CA VAL A 83 1.60 3.28 5.64
C VAL A 83 1.86 4.28 6.74
N ILE A 84 2.36 5.46 6.38
CA ILE A 84 2.72 6.50 7.32
C ILE A 84 1.74 7.67 7.35
N ILE A 85 0.73 7.62 6.50
CA ILE A 85 -0.33 8.63 6.47
C ILE A 85 -1.61 7.98 6.96
N PHE A 86 -2.39 8.73 7.74
CA PHE A 86 -3.66 8.22 8.22
C PHE A 86 -4.62 7.94 7.05
N VAL A 87 -5.19 6.75 7.03
CA VAL A 87 -6.14 6.34 6.01
C VAL A 87 -7.47 6.03 6.69
N PRO A 88 -8.47 6.90 6.54
CA PRO A 88 -9.75 6.68 7.21
C PRO A 88 -10.51 5.49 6.63
N GLU A 89 -11.48 5.04 7.39
CA GLU A 89 -12.26 3.87 7.02
C GLU A 89 -12.89 3.98 5.64
N ALA A 90 -13.42 5.16 5.30
CA ALA A 90 -14.04 5.35 4.00
C ALA A 90 -13.07 5.03 2.85
N ALA A 91 -11.80 5.39 3.02
CA ALA A 91 -10.79 5.08 2.01
C ALA A 91 -10.40 3.61 2.04
N ARG A 92 -10.27 3.04 3.24
CA ARG A 92 -9.87 1.64 3.38
C ARG A 92 -10.92 0.67 2.86
N ASP A 93 -12.17 1.09 2.87
CA ASP A 93 -13.28 0.23 2.46
C ASP A 93 -13.65 0.34 1.00
N THR A 94 -12.91 1.12 0.22
CA THR A 94 -13.22 1.26 -1.21
C THR A 94 -13.06 -0.03 -2.01
N PRO A 95 -12.06 -0.90 -1.73
CA PRO A 95 -12.01 -2.17 -2.45
C PRO A 95 -13.11 -3.11 -2.01
N LYS A 96 -13.49 -4.01 -2.88
CA LYS A 96 -14.59 -4.95 -2.60
C LYS A 96 -14.38 -5.75 -1.34
N MET A 97 -13.16 -6.18 -1.08
CA MET A 97 -12.82 -7.00 0.08
C MET A 97 -12.17 -6.20 1.19
N GLY A 98 -12.15 -4.86 1.06
CA GLY A 98 -11.52 -4.01 2.05
C GLY A 98 -10.02 -3.96 1.93
N SER A 99 -9.34 -3.81 3.04
CA SER A 99 -7.89 -3.64 3.06
C SER A 99 -7.26 -4.53 4.10
N ILE A 100 -6.03 -4.96 3.82
CA ILE A 100 -5.21 -5.61 4.83
C ILE A 100 -3.98 -4.76 5.05
N CYS A 101 -3.49 -4.75 6.28
CA CYS A 101 -2.38 -3.90 6.64
C CYS A 101 -1.23 -4.74 7.19
N PHE A 102 -0.05 -4.49 6.67
CA PHE A 102 1.17 -5.14 7.13
C PHE A 102 2.06 -4.09 7.77
N HIS A 103 2.50 -4.34 8.99
CA HIS A 103 3.43 -3.46 9.68
C HIS A 103 4.71 -4.22 9.98
N PRO A 104 5.86 -3.60 9.75
CA PRO A 104 7.09 -4.21 10.19
C PRO A 104 7.08 -4.30 11.71
N SER A 105 7.57 -5.41 12.23
CA SER A 105 7.67 -5.55 13.66
C SER A 105 8.82 -4.68 14.16
N LEU A 106 8.49 -3.71 14.98
CA LEU A 106 9.49 -2.83 15.55
C LEU A 106 9.81 -3.20 17.00
N LEU A 107 9.13 -4.21 17.50
CA LEU A 107 9.27 -4.56 18.90
C LEU A 107 10.35 -5.60 19.08
N PRO A 108 11.32 -5.33 19.94
CA PRO A 108 12.38 -6.31 20.16
C PRO A 108 11.93 -7.55 20.89
N LEU A 109 10.71 -7.56 21.34
CA LEU A 109 10.15 -8.73 21.95
C LEU A 109 10.06 -9.88 21.01
N HIS A 110 9.89 -9.57 19.76
CA HIS A 110 9.76 -10.61 18.77
C HIS A 110 11.11 -11.13 18.48
N ARG A 111 11.26 -12.36 18.56
CA ARG A 111 12.52 -12.95 18.30
C ARG A 111 12.40 -13.99 17.30
N GLY A 112 13.47 -14.24 16.69
CA GLY A 112 13.57 -15.25 15.71
C GLY A 112 12.76 -14.92 14.49
N PRO A 113 12.60 -15.88 13.63
CA PRO A 113 11.95 -15.66 12.35
C PRO A 113 10.49 -15.34 12.47
N SER A 114 9.91 -15.55 13.63
CA SER A 114 8.50 -15.30 13.78
C SER A 114 8.18 -13.83 14.00
N SER A 115 9.18 -13.00 14.10
CA SER A 115 8.93 -11.56 14.22
C SER A 115 8.52 -10.97 12.89
N ILE A 116 7.75 -11.70 12.18
CA ILE A 116 7.25 -11.26 10.91
C ILE A 116 6.01 -10.45 11.10
N ASN A 117 5.74 -9.65 10.13
CA ASN A 117 4.57 -8.81 10.14
C ASN A 117 3.32 -9.61 9.90
N TRP A 118 2.33 -9.37 10.72
CA TRP A 118 1.05 -10.02 10.59
C TRP A 118 0.09 -9.11 9.88
N PRO A 119 -0.70 -9.62 8.97
CA PRO A 119 -1.70 -8.78 8.33
C PRO A 119 -2.80 -8.44 9.31
N ILE A 120 -3.27 -7.22 9.22
CA ILE A 120 -4.40 -6.77 10.01
C ILE A 120 -5.51 -6.45 9.02
N ILE A 121 -6.62 -7.12 9.18
CA ILE A 121 -7.75 -6.93 8.28
C ILE A 121 -8.63 -5.86 8.85
N TRP A 122 -8.93 -4.87 8.02
CA TRP A 122 -9.75 -3.75 8.41
C TRP A 122 -11.05 -3.71 7.63
N GLY A 123 -11.97 -3.07 8.24
CA GLY A 123 -13.11 -2.65 7.54
C GLY A 123 -14.11 -3.68 7.30
N SER A 124 -14.90 -3.72 6.75
CA SER A 124 -16.01 -4.55 6.42
C SER A 124 -16.77 -5.04 7.58
#